data_cba2c41ae516ccf4eb66a067df36d052
#
_entry.id   cba2c41ae516ccf4eb66a067df36d052
#
_cell.length_a   1.000
_cell.length_b   1.000
_cell.length_c   1.000
_cell.angle_alpha   90.00
_cell.angle_beta   90.00
_cell.angle_gamma   90.00
#
_symmetry.space_group_name_H-M   'P 1'
#
loop_
_entity.id
_entity.type
_entity.pdbx_description
1 polymer ?
#
loop_
_entity_poly.entity_id
_entity_poly.type
_entity_poly.pdbx_seq_one_letter_code
_entity_poly.pdbx_strand_id
1 'polypeptide(L)'
;MDEPFVLGVNYWPRRKAMYWWSDFDAGEVREEFALLKELGLSLIRIFLLWDDFQPTPDMVTPERLADLTTVCDIAADLGLKLDVTFFTGHMSGPNWSPGWLLDPSAPPAKLQVVSGKRVVQSGYRNPYHDPIALQAEDLLLRTVVGALRDHSAIGMWNLGNEPDLFAWPNSAPEGQAWVRDRVAVIRSIDPTHPITCGLHVDSLHRDNGLRVDQVFAETDVAVMHAYPMYLNWSRSPLDPDLVPFTCAFTTALCGKPTLMEEFGGCTAAPGQPSETWSWTSYGKPRTQFMASEEELATYISEVLPRLVEVGATGALLWCFADYVPEL
;
A
#
# COMPACT_ATOMS: atom_id res chain seq x y z
N MET A 1 -6.31 28.09 -6.84
CA MET A 1 -7.04 27.69 -5.61
C MET A 1 -6.31 26.45 -5.14
N ASP A 2 -5.81 26.47 -3.92
CA ASP A 2 -5.13 25.30 -3.37
C ASP A 2 -6.17 24.18 -3.27
N GLU A 3 -5.84 23.00 -3.79
CA GLU A 3 -6.70 21.84 -3.64
C GLU A 3 -6.83 21.51 -2.14
N PRO A 4 -8.01 21.11 -1.66
CA PRO A 4 -8.20 20.80 -0.25
C PRO A 4 -7.31 19.62 0.16
N PHE A 5 -6.75 19.68 1.37
CA PHE A 5 -5.99 18.57 1.96
C PHE A 5 -6.87 17.32 2.06
N VAL A 6 -6.43 16.23 1.45
CA VAL A 6 -7.18 14.98 1.38
C VAL A 6 -6.97 14.16 2.66
N LEU A 7 -8.06 13.79 3.33
CA LEU A 7 -8.03 12.81 4.41
C LEU A 7 -8.55 11.47 3.94
N GLY A 8 -7.83 10.41 4.25
CA GLY A 8 -8.17 9.06 3.85
C GLY A 8 -7.65 7.99 4.80
N VAL A 9 -7.83 6.75 4.38
CA VAL A 9 -7.43 5.58 5.17
C VAL A 9 -7.08 4.41 4.25
N ASN A 10 -6.14 3.60 4.68
CA ASN A 10 -5.86 2.28 4.13
C ASN A 10 -6.87 1.29 4.69
N TYR A 11 -7.53 0.52 3.82
CA TYR A 11 -8.71 -0.25 4.19
C TYR A 11 -8.57 -1.74 3.89
N TRP A 12 -8.96 -2.50 4.88
CA TRP A 12 -9.52 -3.85 4.80
C TRP A 12 -10.63 -3.99 5.85
N PRO A 13 -11.59 -4.93 5.68
CA PRO A 13 -12.65 -5.14 6.65
C PRO A 13 -12.12 -5.62 8.00
N ARG A 14 -12.78 -5.21 9.10
CA ARG A 14 -12.39 -5.52 10.48
C ARG A 14 -12.28 -7.01 10.79
N ARG A 15 -13.09 -7.85 10.14
CA ARG A 15 -13.20 -9.27 10.48
C ARG A 15 -12.36 -10.17 9.59
N LYS A 16 -11.81 -9.67 8.49
CA LYS A 16 -11.21 -10.50 7.44
C LYS A 16 -9.82 -10.08 7.03
N ALA A 17 -9.43 -8.83 7.35
CA ALA A 17 -8.15 -8.25 6.98
C ALA A 17 -7.75 -8.57 5.53
N MET A 18 -6.56 -9.13 5.30
CA MET A 18 -6.02 -9.45 3.97
C MET A 18 -6.85 -10.49 3.19
N TYR A 19 -7.63 -11.32 3.87
CA TYR A 19 -8.38 -12.42 3.24
C TYR A 19 -9.77 -12.04 2.76
N TRP A 20 -10.14 -10.75 2.82
CA TRP A 20 -11.50 -10.29 2.53
C TRP A 20 -11.95 -10.51 1.08
N TRP A 21 -11.03 -10.55 0.12
CA TRP A 21 -11.39 -10.87 -1.26
C TRP A 21 -11.86 -12.31 -1.43
N SER A 22 -11.26 -13.26 -0.71
CA SER A 22 -11.66 -14.67 -0.76
C SER A 22 -12.92 -14.98 0.06
N ASP A 23 -13.39 -14.03 0.86
CA ASP A 23 -14.62 -14.10 1.66
C ASP A 23 -15.36 -12.76 1.59
N PHE A 24 -15.65 -12.32 0.37
CA PHE A 24 -16.20 -11.01 0.08
C PHE A 24 -17.61 -10.83 0.64
N ASP A 25 -17.87 -9.70 1.31
CA ASP A 25 -19.17 -9.30 1.84
C ASP A 25 -19.43 -7.82 1.53
N ALA A 26 -20.28 -7.56 0.55
CA ALA A 26 -20.65 -6.21 0.13
C ALA A 26 -21.40 -5.44 1.25
N GLY A 27 -22.11 -6.13 2.14
CA GLY A 27 -22.82 -5.52 3.26
C GLY A 27 -21.83 -4.95 4.29
N GLU A 28 -20.80 -5.73 4.65
CA GLU A 28 -19.71 -5.28 5.53
C GLU A 28 -18.98 -4.07 4.95
N VAL A 29 -18.60 -4.14 3.67
CA VAL A 29 -17.93 -3.02 2.99
C VAL A 29 -18.80 -1.75 3.01
N ARG A 30 -20.09 -1.86 2.71
CA ARG A 30 -21.02 -0.72 2.69
C ARG A 30 -21.18 -0.08 4.09
N GLU A 31 -21.31 -0.89 5.12
CA GLU A 31 -21.40 -0.41 6.51
C GLU A 31 -20.13 0.36 6.91
N GLU A 32 -18.97 -0.22 6.63
CA GLU A 32 -17.67 0.35 6.99
C GLU A 32 -17.33 1.59 6.17
N PHE A 33 -17.63 1.62 4.88
CA PHE A 33 -17.45 2.82 4.04
C PHE A 33 -18.37 3.96 4.46
N ALA A 34 -19.61 3.66 4.88
CA ALA A 34 -20.51 4.66 5.43
C ALA A 34 -19.93 5.29 6.71
N LEU A 35 -19.37 4.48 7.62
CA LEU A 35 -18.66 4.98 8.80
C LEU A 35 -17.47 5.87 8.43
N LEU A 36 -16.64 5.45 7.47
CA LEU A 36 -15.49 6.25 7.01
C LEU A 36 -15.96 7.61 6.45
N LYS A 37 -17.06 7.62 5.71
CA LYS A 37 -17.66 8.85 5.21
C LYS A 37 -18.14 9.76 6.33
N GLU A 38 -18.80 9.20 7.36
CA GLU A 38 -19.25 9.95 8.54
C GLU A 38 -18.08 10.57 9.32
N LEU A 39 -16.92 9.90 9.34
CA LEU A 39 -15.67 10.42 9.91
C LEU A 39 -15.01 11.51 9.05
N GLY A 40 -15.56 11.84 7.89
CA GLY A 40 -15.06 12.89 7.01
C GLY A 40 -13.94 12.48 6.09
N LEU A 41 -13.68 11.16 5.96
CA LEU A 41 -12.67 10.66 5.02
C LEU A 41 -13.23 10.65 3.59
N SER A 42 -12.38 10.90 2.61
CA SER A 42 -12.79 11.05 1.20
C SER A 42 -12.06 10.12 0.25
N LEU A 43 -10.88 9.64 0.62
CA LEU A 43 -10.06 8.72 -0.18
C LEU A 43 -9.81 7.44 0.60
N ILE A 44 -10.19 6.31 0.01
CA ILE A 44 -9.98 4.99 0.60
C ILE A 44 -9.01 4.20 -0.27
N ARG A 45 -7.87 3.81 0.27
CA ARG A 45 -6.92 2.95 -0.42
C ARG A 45 -7.26 1.49 -0.17
N ILE A 46 -7.44 0.74 -1.25
CA ILE A 46 -7.74 -0.69 -1.25
C ILE A 46 -6.67 -1.46 -2.00
N PHE A 47 -6.49 -2.73 -1.62
CA PHE A 47 -5.38 -3.55 -2.09
C PHE A 47 -5.91 -4.78 -2.83
N LEU A 48 -5.50 -4.94 -4.09
CA LEU A 48 -5.79 -6.13 -4.86
C LEU A 48 -4.78 -7.22 -4.48
N LEU A 49 -5.17 -8.12 -3.57
CA LEU A 49 -4.28 -9.22 -3.20
C LEU A 49 -4.00 -10.07 -4.45
N TRP A 50 -2.75 -10.04 -4.90
CA TRP A 50 -2.35 -10.59 -6.20
C TRP A 50 -2.71 -12.06 -6.38
N ASP A 51 -2.58 -12.86 -5.30
CA ASP A 51 -2.95 -14.29 -5.27
C ASP A 51 -4.46 -14.51 -5.54
N ASP A 52 -5.33 -13.64 -5.01
CA ASP A 52 -6.78 -13.73 -5.20
C ASP A 52 -7.23 -13.24 -6.58
N PHE A 53 -6.62 -12.16 -7.09
CA PHE A 53 -6.98 -11.58 -8.39
C PHE A 53 -6.39 -12.34 -9.57
N GLN A 54 -5.20 -12.93 -9.41
CA GLN A 54 -4.47 -13.59 -10.47
C GLN A 54 -3.83 -14.90 -10.00
N PRO A 55 -4.66 -15.94 -9.75
CA PRO A 55 -4.18 -17.24 -9.24
C PRO A 55 -3.27 -17.99 -10.21
N THR A 56 -3.32 -17.65 -11.51
CA THR A 56 -2.38 -18.09 -12.55
C THR A 56 -1.91 -16.87 -13.36
N PRO A 57 -0.72 -16.91 -13.98
CA PRO A 57 -0.15 -15.74 -14.65
C PRO A 57 -0.97 -15.26 -15.86
N ASP A 58 -1.80 -16.12 -16.42
CA ASP A 58 -2.58 -15.90 -17.65
C ASP A 58 -4.08 -15.68 -17.42
N MET A 59 -4.53 -15.57 -16.13
CA MET A 59 -5.96 -15.41 -15.82
C MET A 59 -6.18 -14.43 -14.66
N VAL A 60 -6.96 -13.39 -14.92
CA VAL A 60 -7.56 -12.56 -13.88
C VAL A 60 -8.93 -13.14 -13.52
N THR A 61 -9.19 -13.34 -12.23
CA THR A 61 -10.40 -13.99 -11.72
C THR A 61 -11.64 -13.10 -11.96
N PRO A 62 -12.61 -13.54 -12.76
CA PRO A 62 -13.80 -12.73 -13.04
C PRO A 62 -14.61 -12.39 -11.78
N GLU A 63 -14.66 -13.31 -10.81
CA GLU A 63 -15.36 -13.11 -9.54
C GLU A 63 -14.74 -11.95 -8.74
N ARG A 64 -13.41 -11.89 -8.66
CA ARG A 64 -12.72 -10.79 -7.95
C ARG A 64 -12.89 -9.45 -8.67
N LEU A 65 -12.95 -9.46 -10.00
CA LEU A 65 -13.26 -8.25 -10.76
C LEU A 65 -14.69 -7.77 -10.50
N ALA A 66 -15.66 -8.69 -10.40
CA ALA A 66 -17.04 -8.35 -10.04
C ALA A 66 -17.17 -7.81 -8.62
N ASP A 67 -16.44 -8.40 -7.66
CA ASP A 67 -16.38 -7.90 -6.27
C ASP A 67 -15.77 -6.50 -6.22
N LEU A 68 -14.67 -6.25 -6.93
CA LEU A 68 -14.06 -4.93 -7.04
C LEU A 68 -15.02 -3.90 -7.65
N THR A 69 -15.76 -4.28 -8.68
CA THR A 69 -16.81 -3.42 -9.25
C THR A 69 -17.86 -3.07 -8.22
N THR A 70 -18.28 -4.04 -7.41
CA THR A 70 -19.23 -3.80 -6.30
C THR A 70 -18.67 -2.85 -5.25
N VAL A 71 -17.37 -2.96 -4.91
CA VAL A 71 -16.70 -2.01 -4.00
C VAL A 71 -16.69 -0.61 -4.60
N CYS A 72 -16.42 -0.48 -5.90
CA CYS A 72 -16.48 0.79 -6.62
C CYS A 72 -17.90 1.39 -6.59
N ASP A 73 -18.94 0.58 -6.85
CA ASP A 73 -20.34 1.02 -6.78
C ASP A 73 -20.69 1.54 -5.39
N ILE A 74 -20.29 0.84 -4.32
CA ILE A 74 -20.49 1.27 -2.94
C ILE A 74 -19.79 2.60 -2.66
N ALA A 75 -18.55 2.75 -3.10
CA ALA A 75 -17.80 4.00 -2.92
C ALA A 75 -18.47 5.16 -3.66
N ALA A 76 -18.91 4.94 -4.91
CA ALA A 76 -19.62 5.94 -5.70
C ALA A 76 -20.94 6.39 -5.05
N ASP A 77 -21.75 5.44 -4.57
CA ASP A 77 -23.01 5.71 -3.86
C ASP A 77 -22.80 6.62 -2.64
N LEU A 78 -21.67 6.45 -1.94
CA LEU A 78 -21.30 7.21 -0.75
C LEU A 78 -20.49 8.49 -1.08
N GLY A 79 -20.17 8.74 -2.34
CA GLY A 79 -19.34 9.87 -2.77
C GLY A 79 -17.90 9.80 -2.27
N LEU A 80 -17.36 8.59 -2.15
CA LEU A 80 -15.97 8.29 -1.81
C LEU A 80 -15.15 8.05 -3.07
N LYS A 81 -13.83 8.26 -2.98
CA LYS A 81 -12.87 7.92 -4.02
C LYS A 81 -11.98 6.77 -3.58
N LEU A 82 -11.54 5.97 -4.54
CA LEU A 82 -10.67 4.82 -4.30
C LEU A 82 -9.28 5.06 -4.88
N ASP A 83 -8.28 4.75 -4.09
CA ASP A 83 -6.91 4.48 -4.53
C ASP A 83 -6.77 2.97 -4.69
N VAL A 84 -6.72 2.49 -5.93
CA VAL A 84 -6.72 1.06 -6.25
C VAL A 84 -5.30 0.58 -6.43
N THR A 85 -4.78 -0.16 -5.43
CA THR A 85 -3.41 -0.67 -5.39
C THR A 85 -3.31 -2.07 -5.98
N PHE A 86 -2.52 -2.23 -7.07
CA PHE A 86 -2.44 -3.45 -7.88
C PHE A 86 -1.54 -4.54 -7.28
N PHE A 87 -0.22 -4.33 -7.34
CA PHE A 87 0.75 -5.39 -7.01
C PHE A 87 1.03 -5.37 -5.51
N THR A 88 0.14 -6.01 -4.75
CA THR A 88 0.27 -6.11 -3.30
C THR A 88 1.29 -7.18 -2.95
N GLY A 89 2.58 -6.81 -3.05
CA GLY A 89 3.70 -7.69 -2.72
C GLY A 89 4.02 -7.68 -1.23
N HIS A 90 4.40 -6.52 -0.68
CA HIS A 90 4.61 -6.38 0.78
C HIS A 90 3.38 -5.78 1.43
N MET A 91 2.98 -6.33 2.57
CA MET A 91 1.93 -5.73 3.41
C MET A 91 1.99 -6.28 4.83
N SER A 92 2.08 -5.36 5.80
CA SER A 92 1.93 -5.66 7.22
C SER A 92 2.86 -6.75 7.75
N GLY A 93 4.12 -6.68 7.34
CA GLY A 93 5.19 -7.57 7.81
C GLY A 93 5.58 -8.69 6.85
N PRO A 94 4.69 -9.58 6.38
CA PRO A 94 5.03 -10.56 5.36
C PRO A 94 4.94 -10.02 3.93
N ASN A 95 5.53 -10.77 3.01
CA ASN A 95 5.30 -10.63 1.59
C ASN A 95 4.19 -11.58 1.15
N TRP A 96 3.28 -11.12 0.30
CA TRP A 96 2.16 -11.88 -0.24
C TRP A 96 2.42 -12.15 -1.71
N SER A 97 2.41 -13.42 -2.09
CA SER A 97 2.82 -13.82 -3.45
C SER A 97 1.91 -14.90 -4.00
N PRO A 98 1.42 -14.77 -5.23
CA PRO A 98 0.77 -15.88 -5.90
C PRO A 98 1.76 -17.03 -6.11
N GLY A 99 1.24 -18.28 -6.06
CA GLY A 99 2.07 -19.47 -6.13
C GLY A 99 2.92 -19.57 -7.40
N TRP A 100 2.44 -19.04 -8.52
CA TRP A 100 3.15 -19.04 -9.79
C TRP A 100 4.35 -18.07 -9.84
N LEU A 101 4.38 -17.06 -8.97
CA LEU A 101 5.50 -16.11 -8.86
C LEU A 101 6.64 -16.68 -7.99
N LEU A 102 6.37 -17.71 -7.16
CA LEU A 102 7.39 -18.34 -6.33
C LEU A 102 8.42 -19.05 -7.21
N ASP A 103 9.68 -18.95 -6.79
CA ASP A 103 10.82 -19.68 -7.39
C ASP A 103 11.69 -20.26 -6.27
N PRO A 104 11.52 -21.57 -5.96
CA PRO A 104 12.33 -22.23 -4.96
C PRO A 104 13.83 -22.30 -5.29
N SER A 105 14.21 -22.05 -6.55
CA SER A 105 15.61 -22.00 -6.98
C SER A 105 16.26 -20.64 -6.74
N ALA A 106 15.45 -19.58 -6.58
CA ALA A 106 15.92 -18.25 -6.24
C ALA A 106 16.30 -18.16 -4.75
N PRO A 107 17.18 -17.24 -4.36
CA PRO A 107 17.47 -17.00 -2.95
C PRO A 107 16.20 -16.73 -2.16
N PRO A 108 16.04 -17.32 -0.96
CA PRO A 108 14.86 -17.09 -0.13
C PRO A 108 14.63 -15.59 0.16
N ALA A 109 13.37 -15.18 0.15
CA ALA A 109 13.00 -13.82 0.50
C ALA A 109 13.48 -13.45 1.92
N LYS A 110 13.80 -12.17 2.12
CA LYS A 110 14.27 -11.65 3.42
C LYS A 110 13.16 -11.62 4.47
N LEU A 111 11.92 -11.49 4.04
CA LEU A 111 10.72 -11.46 4.87
C LEU A 111 9.94 -12.78 4.73
N GLN A 112 9.02 -13.03 5.63
CA GLN A 112 8.09 -14.15 5.49
C GLN A 112 7.28 -14.01 4.20
N VAL A 113 6.99 -15.13 3.56
CA VAL A 113 6.15 -15.17 2.36
C VAL A 113 4.87 -15.91 2.69
N VAL A 114 3.74 -15.29 2.38
CA VAL A 114 2.43 -15.92 2.41
C VAL A 114 1.99 -16.21 0.98
N SER A 115 1.65 -17.44 0.69
CA SER A 115 1.11 -17.88 -0.60
C SER A 115 0.08 -18.97 -0.39
N GLY A 116 -1.08 -18.86 -1.02
CA GLY A 116 -2.19 -19.78 -0.82
C GLY A 116 -2.61 -19.88 0.66
N LYS A 117 -2.62 -18.77 1.38
CA LYS A 117 -2.95 -18.68 2.83
C LYS A 117 -1.98 -19.46 3.74
N ARG A 118 -0.75 -19.68 3.32
CA ARG A 118 0.26 -20.43 4.10
C ARG A 118 1.59 -19.69 4.08
N VAL A 119 2.29 -19.73 5.20
CA VAL A 119 3.68 -19.27 5.27
C VAL A 119 4.57 -20.28 4.55
N VAL A 120 5.33 -19.80 3.56
CA VAL A 120 6.25 -20.59 2.76
C VAL A 120 7.67 -20.00 2.81
N GLN A 121 8.68 -20.86 2.59
CA GLN A 121 10.05 -20.41 2.39
C GLN A 121 10.39 -20.55 0.91
N SER A 122 10.44 -19.45 0.20
CA SER A 122 10.76 -19.41 -1.22
C SER A 122 11.39 -18.07 -1.60
N GLY A 123 12.09 -18.04 -2.72
CA GLY A 123 12.37 -16.82 -3.46
C GLY A 123 11.26 -16.55 -4.47
N TYR A 124 11.47 -15.54 -5.30
CA TYR A 124 10.52 -15.13 -6.34
C TYR A 124 11.19 -15.12 -7.72
N ARG A 125 10.39 -15.32 -8.77
CA ARG A 125 10.66 -14.70 -10.06
C ARG A 125 10.69 -13.19 -9.84
N ASN A 126 11.72 -12.55 -10.35
CA ASN A 126 11.84 -11.11 -10.11
C ASN A 126 10.77 -10.35 -10.94
N PRO A 127 9.81 -9.63 -10.33
CA PRO A 127 8.72 -8.96 -11.03
C PRO A 127 9.21 -7.87 -11.99
N TYR A 128 10.42 -7.34 -11.79
CA TYR A 128 10.94 -6.25 -12.62
C TYR A 128 11.50 -6.67 -13.97
N HIS A 129 11.79 -7.96 -14.16
CA HIS A 129 12.38 -8.44 -15.42
C HIS A 129 12.00 -9.87 -15.84
N ASP A 130 11.34 -10.66 -14.99
CA ASP A 130 10.88 -12.00 -15.40
C ASP A 130 9.76 -11.86 -16.44
N PRO A 131 9.88 -12.48 -17.63
CA PRO A 131 8.90 -12.30 -18.69
C PRO A 131 7.49 -12.78 -18.33
N ILE A 132 7.37 -13.82 -17.47
CA ILE A 132 6.06 -14.32 -17.02
C ILE A 132 5.41 -13.31 -16.07
N ALA A 133 6.19 -12.77 -15.12
CA ALA A 133 5.72 -11.75 -14.21
C ALA A 133 5.26 -10.48 -14.97
N LEU A 134 6.09 -9.98 -15.89
CA LEU A 134 5.76 -8.78 -16.67
C LEU A 134 4.50 -8.94 -17.53
N GLN A 135 4.29 -10.13 -18.15
CA GLN A 135 3.06 -10.42 -18.90
C GLN A 135 1.84 -10.52 -17.99
N ALA A 136 2.00 -11.12 -16.82
CA ALA A 136 0.92 -11.24 -15.84
C ALA A 136 0.52 -9.87 -15.29
N GLU A 137 1.49 -9.00 -14.99
CA GLU A 137 1.25 -7.62 -14.60
C GLU A 137 0.47 -6.84 -15.67
N ASP A 138 0.89 -6.93 -16.93
CA ASP A 138 0.18 -6.30 -18.04
C ASP A 138 -1.27 -6.78 -18.16
N LEU A 139 -1.49 -8.08 -18.01
CA LEU A 139 -2.83 -8.66 -18.05
C LEU A 139 -3.71 -8.11 -16.91
N LEU A 140 -3.21 -8.08 -15.69
CA LEU A 140 -3.96 -7.56 -14.54
C LEU A 140 -4.31 -6.08 -14.73
N LEU A 141 -3.34 -5.25 -15.11
CA LEU A 141 -3.56 -3.84 -15.38
C LEU A 141 -4.60 -3.63 -16.48
N ARG A 142 -4.46 -4.30 -17.62
CA ARG A 142 -5.39 -4.17 -18.75
C ARG A 142 -6.80 -4.60 -18.37
N THR A 143 -6.93 -5.66 -17.61
CA THR A 143 -8.24 -6.20 -17.23
C THR A 143 -8.96 -5.26 -16.25
N VAL A 144 -8.30 -4.86 -15.17
CA VAL A 144 -8.92 -4.03 -14.12
C VAL A 144 -9.17 -2.61 -14.62
N VAL A 145 -8.14 -1.97 -15.20
CA VAL A 145 -8.28 -0.60 -15.71
C VAL A 145 -9.30 -0.55 -16.86
N GLY A 146 -9.27 -1.55 -17.75
CA GLY A 146 -10.23 -1.64 -18.86
C GLY A 146 -11.69 -1.75 -18.41
N ALA A 147 -11.93 -2.42 -17.28
CA ALA A 147 -13.27 -2.56 -16.70
C ALA A 147 -13.74 -1.30 -15.96
N LEU A 148 -12.86 -0.57 -15.32
CA LEU A 148 -13.22 0.45 -14.32
C LEU A 148 -12.78 1.88 -14.66
N ARG A 149 -12.08 2.14 -15.76
CA ARG A 149 -11.57 3.48 -16.13
C ARG A 149 -12.63 4.58 -16.14
N ASP A 150 -13.87 4.24 -16.47
CA ASP A 150 -14.97 5.20 -16.54
C ASP A 150 -15.79 5.25 -15.23
N HIS A 151 -15.37 4.51 -14.21
CA HIS A 151 -16.11 4.41 -12.97
C HIS A 151 -15.84 5.62 -12.06
N SER A 152 -16.93 6.29 -11.62
CA SER A 152 -16.85 7.54 -10.88
C SER A 152 -16.14 7.46 -9.51
N ALA A 153 -16.02 6.25 -8.94
CA ALA A 153 -15.31 6.06 -7.67
C ALA A 153 -13.79 6.03 -7.81
N ILE A 154 -13.26 5.79 -9.01
CA ILE A 154 -11.79 5.76 -9.17
C ILE A 154 -11.23 7.16 -8.87
N GLY A 155 -10.32 7.21 -7.92
CA GLY A 155 -9.55 8.39 -7.56
C GLY A 155 -8.15 8.35 -8.18
N MET A 156 -7.47 7.21 -8.07
CA MET A 156 -6.16 6.97 -8.67
C MET A 156 -5.88 5.48 -8.82
N TRP A 157 -4.89 5.17 -9.67
CA TRP A 157 -4.31 3.85 -9.83
C TRP A 157 -2.94 3.80 -9.14
N ASN A 158 -2.69 2.76 -8.36
CA ASN A 158 -1.45 2.59 -7.62
C ASN A 158 -0.76 1.29 -8.04
N LEU A 159 0.46 1.37 -8.55
CA LEU A 159 1.18 0.23 -9.10
C LEU A 159 1.50 -0.85 -8.06
N GLY A 160 1.63 -0.49 -6.78
CA GLY A 160 1.95 -1.50 -5.79
C GLY A 160 2.01 -0.99 -4.36
N ASN A 161 1.96 -1.93 -3.41
CA ASN A 161 2.19 -1.66 -2.01
C ASN A 161 3.62 -2.05 -1.64
N GLU A 162 4.43 -1.05 -1.36
CA GLU A 162 5.83 -1.21 -0.94
C GLU A 162 6.62 -2.21 -1.78
N PRO A 163 6.62 -2.05 -3.13
CA PRO A 163 7.35 -2.96 -4.01
C PRO A 163 8.85 -2.98 -3.71
N ASP A 164 9.38 -1.92 -3.12
CA ASP A 164 10.75 -1.78 -2.63
C ASP A 164 11.08 -2.65 -1.40
N LEU A 165 10.08 -3.16 -0.69
CA LEU A 165 10.26 -4.17 0.36
C LEU A 165 10.01 -5.60 -0.14
N PHE A 166 9.29 -5.77 -1.24
CA PHE A 166 8.97 -7.07 -1.81
C PHE A 166 10.16 -7.71 -2.56
N ALA A 167 10.61 -7.08 -3.62
CA ALA A 167 11.74 -7.49 -4.43
C ALA A 167 12.49 -6.25 -4.95
N TRP A 168 13.73 -6.44 -5.37
CA TRP A 168 14.54 -5.34 -5.88
C TRP A 168 14.87 -5.55 -7.36
N PRO A 169 14.74 -4.50 -8.20
CA PRO A 169 15.31 -4.50 -9.53
C PRO A 169 16.85 -4.58 -9.45
N ASN A 170 17.49 -5.00 -10.52
CA ASN A 170 18.96 -5.11 -10.55
C ASN A 170 19.66 -3.74 -10.53
N SER A 171 18.93 -2.68 -10.86
CA SER A 171 19.45 -1.31 -10.88
C SER A 171 18.32 -0.29 -10.85
N ALA A 172 18.65 0.94 -10.49
CA ALA A 172 17.68 2.05 -10.50
C ALA A 172 17.11 2.35 -11.91
N PRO A 173 17.87 2.30 -13.02
CA PRO A 173 17.30 2.38 -14.36
C PRO A 173 16.31 1.25 -14.69
N GLU A 174 16.51 0.02 -14.19
CA GLU A 174 15.54 -1.07 -14.37
C GLU A 174 14.24 -0.80 -13.60
N GLY A 175 14.35 -0.34 -12.35
CA GLY A 175 13.18 0.05 -11.55
C GLY A 175 12.39 1.19 -12.20
N GLN A 176 13.08 2.23 -12.68
CA GLN A 176 12.45 3.32 -13.43
C GLN A 176 11.77 2.82 -14.70
N ALA A 177 12.43 1.96 -15.47
CA ALA A 177 11.87 1.38 -16.69
C ALA A 177 10.60 0.57 -16.41
N TRP A 178 10.59 -0.23 -15.34
CA TRP A 178 9.41 -0.98 -14.93
C TRP A 178 8.23 -0.05 -14.63
N VAL A 179 8.44 1.01 -13.82
CA VAL A 179 7.38 1.98 -13.50
C VAL A 179 6.87 2.63 -14.78
N ARG A 180 7.75 3.16 -15.63
CA ARG A 180 7.38 3.79 -16.91
C ARG A 180 6.55 2.86 -17.78
N ASP A 181 6.96 1.60 -17.92
CA ASP A 181 6.29 0.63 -18.79
C ASP A 181 4.92 0.24 -18.23
N ARG A 182 4.75 0.07 -16.90
CA ARG A 182 3.45 -0.16 -16.27
C ARG A 182 2.53 1.06 -16.37
N VAL A 183 3.07 2.25 -16.15
CA VAL A 183 2.33 3.51 -16.38
C VAL A 183 1.86 3.61 -17.83
N ALA A 184 2.70 3.28 -18.80
CA ALA A 184 2.33 3.30 -20.22
C ALA A 184 1.17 2.32 -20.54
N VAL A 185 1.14 1.14 -19.89
CA VAL A 185 0.01 0.20 -20.03
C VAL A 185 -1.28 0.85 -19.54
N ILE A 186 -1.28 1.41 -18.33
CA ILE A 186 -2.48 2.09 -17.79
C ILE A 186 -2.89 3.24 -18.70
N ARG A 187 -1.96 4.13 -19.09
CA ARG A 187 -2.24 5.29 -19.94
C ARG A 187 -2.81 4.94 -21.33
N SER A 188 -2.47 3.76 -21.86
CA SER A 188 -3.02 3.28 -23.11
C SER A 188 -4.54 2.99 -23.04
N ILE A 189 -5.09 2.89 -21.82
CA ILE A 189 -6.48 2.54 -21.54
C ILE A 189 -7.20 3.69 -20.84
N ASP A 190 -6.55 4.29 -19.85
CA ASP A 190 -7.04 5.39 -19.02
C ASP A 190 -6.04 6.56 -19.06
N PRO A 191 -6.31 7.56 -19.90
CA PRO A 191 -5.44 8.74 -19.99
C PRO A 191 -5.68 9.79 -18.89
N THR A 192 -6.67 9.59 -18.01
CA THR A 192 -7.21 10.66 -17.16
C THR A 192 -6.92 10.50 -15.66
N HIS A 193 -7.10 9.31 -15.11
CA HIS A 193 -6.89 9.14 -13.67
C HIS A 193 -5.42 9.23 -13.28
N PRO A 194 -5.09 9.84 -12.13
CA PRO A 194 -3.73 9.88 -11.61
C PRO A 194 -3.16 8.49 -11.37
N ILE A 195 -1.85 8.34 -11.53
CA ILE A 195 -1.12 7.11 -11.28
C ILE A 195 -0.02 7.36 -10.25
N THR A 196 0.16 6.44 -9.32
CA THR A 196 1.24 6.45 -8.33
C THR A 196 1.86 5.06 -8.14
N CYS A 197 2.83 4.97 -7.23
CA CYS A 197 3.48 3.73 -6.78
C CYS A 197 3.83 3.89 -5.30
N GLY A 198 3.24 3.09 -4.43
CA GLY A 198 3.38 3.18 -2.98
C GLY A 198 4.78 2.78 -2.49
N LEU A 199 5.66 3.75 -2.27
CA LEU A 199 7.03 3.53 -1.81
C LEU A 199 7.18 3.69 -0.30
N HIS A 200 7.92 2.76 0.30
CA HIS A 200 8.34 2.84 1.69
C HIS A 200 9.53 3.80 1.85
N VAL A 201 9.68 4.35 3.05
CA VAL A 201 10.78 5.27 3.40
C VAL A 201 12.18 4.71 3.16
N ASP A 202 12.35 3.39 3.03
CA ASP A 202 13.62 2.77 2.65
C ASP A 202 14.16 3.31 1.32
N SER A 203 13.30 3.66 0.37
CA SER A 203 13.67 4.26 -0.92
C SER A 203 14.26 5.68 -0.81
N LEU A 204 14.13 6.35 0.35
CA LEU A 204 14.78 7.63 0.62
C LEU A 204 16.26 7.50 1.06
N HIS A 205 16.64 6.36 1.65
CA HIS A 205 17.95 6.22 2.27
C HIS A 205 18.72 4.95 1.90
N ARG A 206 18.13 4.08 1.06
CA ARG A 206 18.76 2.85 0.56
C ARG A 206 18.78 2.82 -0.95
N ASP A 207 19.82 2.21 -1.51
CA ASP A 207 19.85 1.85 -2.93
C ASP A 207 19.18 0.48 -3.10
N ASN A 208 17.86 0.51 -3.27
CA ASN A 208 17.02 -0.67 -3.49
C ASN A 208 16.54 -0.80 -4.93
N GLY A 209 17.03 0.08 -5.81
CA GLY A 209 16.68 0.10 -7.23
C GLY A 209 15.34 0.80 -7.54
N LEU A 210 14.59 1.27 -6.54
CA LEU A 210 13.36 2.07 -6.69
C LEU A 210 13.57 3.46 -6.08
N ARG A 211 14.31 4.29 -6.78
CA ARG A 211 14.64 5.64 -6.32
C ARG A 211 13.44 6.58 -6.45
N VAL A 212 13.18 7.33 -5.40
CA VAL A 212 12.04 8.27 -5.28
C VAL A 212 12.00 9.26 -6.46
N ASP A 213 13.15 9.85 -6.78
CA ASP A 213 13.27 10.83 -7.88
C ASP A 213 12.98 10.22 -9.25
N GLN A 214 13.35 8.95 -9.48
CA GLN A 214 13.13 8.26 -10.74
C GLN A 214 11.73 7.66 -10.85
N VAL A 215 11.22 7.04 -9.79
CA VAL A 215 9.87 6.46 -9.76
C VAL A 215 8.82 7.56 -9.96
N PHE A 216 8.90 8.65 -9.19
CA PHE A 216 7.91 9.71 -9.31
C PHE A 216 8.13 10.65 -10.51
N ALA A 217 9.23 10.52 -11.25
CA ALA A 217 9.33 11.13 -12.58
C ALA A 217 8.36 10.49 -13.59
N GLU A 218 8.03 9.21 -13.43
CA GLU A 218 7.18 8.44 -14.35
C GLU A 218 5.69 8.42 -13.92
N THR A 219 5.34 8.86 -12.70
CA THR A 219 3.97 8.87 -12.18
C THR A 219 3.42 10.30 -12.04
N ASP A 220 2.12 10.46 -11.80
CA ASP A 220 1.49 11.77 -11.63
C ASP A 220 1.59 12.27 -10.19
N VAL A 221 1.42 11.37 -9.22
CA VAL A 221 1.42 11.66 -7.79
C VAL A 221 2.66 11.08 -7.15
N ALA A 222 3.32 11.86 -6.29
CA ALA A 222 4.33 11.35 -5.39
C ALA A 222 3.68 10.93 -4.06
N VAL A 223 4.07 9.78 -3.54
CA VAL A 223 3.55 9.26 -2.26
C VAL A 223 4.69 8.80 -1.36
N MET A 224 4.41 8.63 -0.08
CA MET A 224 5.40 8.09 0.88
C MET A 224 4.69 7.32 1.98
N HIS A 225 5.34 6.22 2.43
CA HIS A 225 4.97 5.46 3.62
C HIS A 225 6.06 5.63 4.67
N ALA A 226 5.70 6.09 5.87
CA ALA A 226 6.68 6.35 6.90
C ALA A 226 6.17 6.04 8.31
N TYR A 227 6.95 5.23 9.03
CA TYR A 227 6.64 4.79 10.39
C TYR A 227 7.86 5.00 11.29
N PRO A 228 7.83 5.95 12.24
CA PRO A 228 8.96 6.22 13.12
C PRO A 228 9.46 5.01 13.90
N MET A 229 8.56 4.12 14.31
CA MET A 229 8.85 2.95 15.12
C MET A 229 9.74 1.90 14.43
N TYR A 230 9.86 1.94 13.11
CA TYR A 230 10.71 1.02 12.35
C TYR A 230 12.08 1.61 11.99
N LEU A 231 12.29 2.89 12.28
CA LEU A 231 13.49 3.62 11.87
C LEU A 231 14.44 3.87 13.05
N ASN A 232 15.62 3.28 12.99
CA ASN A 232 16.62 3.40 14.04
C ASN A 232 17.22 4.81 14.19
N TRP A 233 16.94 5.72 13.26
CA TRP A 233 17.35 7.12 13.29
C TRP A 233 16.19 8.05 13.71
N SER A 234 15.02 7.52 14.00
CA SER A 234 13.93 8.26 14.63
C SER A 234 14.26 8.59 16.08
N ARG A 235 13.82 9.74 16.57
CA ARG A 235 14.05 10.18 17.96
C ARG A 235 13.25 9.37 18.98
N SER A 236 12.10 8.87 18.56
CA SER A 236 11.21 8.01 19.36
C SER A 236 10.33 7.17 18.45
N PRO A 237 9.67 6.11 18.98
CA PRO A 237 8.73 5.31 18.17
C PRO A 237 7.53 6.10 17.63
N LEU A 238 7.16 7.22 18.25
CA LEU A 238 6.10 8.14 17.84
C LEU A 238 6.67 9.55 17.63
N ASP A 239 7.76 9.67 16.85
CA ASP A 239 8.35 10.98 16.53
C ASP A 239 7.43 11.75 15.55
N PRO A 240 6.77 12.85 16.00
CA PRO A 240 5.79 13.53 15.17
C PRO A 240 6.39 14.37 14.04
N ASP A 241 7.72 14.58 14.04
CA ASP A 241 8.40 15.36 12.98
C ASP A 241 8.89 14.46 11.84
N LEU A 242 9.04 13.16 12.07
CA LEU A 242 9.61 12.25 11.08
C LEU A 242 8.73 12.11 9.83
N VAL A 243 7.43 11.91 10.00
CA VAL A 243 6.48 11.73 8.88
C VAL A 243 6.41 13.00 8.02
N PRO A 244 6.20 14.21 8.58
CA PRO A 244 6.28 15.44 7.80
C PRO A 244 7.64 15.67 7.13
N PHE A 245 8.74 15.32 7.81
CA PHE A 245 10.08 15.40 7.24
C PHE A 245 10.22 14.51 6.00
N THR A 246 9.80 13.24 6.07
CA THR A 246 9.89 12.34 4.92
C THR A 246 9.02 12.80 3.75
N CYS A 247 7.83 13.35 4.03
CA CYS A 247 6.96 13.95 3.03
C CYS A 247 7.63 15.14 2.33
N ALA A 248 8.16 16.11 3.11
CA ALA A 248 8.88 17.26 2.57
C ALA A 248 10.13 16.85 1.78
N PHE A 249 10.86 15.85 2.26
CA PHE A 249 12.07 15.35 1.60
C PHE A 249 11.73 14.66 0.27
N THR A 250 10.67 13.86 0.22
CA THR A 250 10.15 13.29 -1.03
C THR A 250 9.79 14.38 -2.02
N THR A 251 9.04 15.40 -1.59
CA THR A 251 8.68 16.56 -2.42
C THR A 251 9.93 17.25 -2.97
N ALA A 252 10.95 17.46 -2.14
CA ALA A 252 12.20 18.09 -2.56
C ALA A 252 13.00 17.28 -3.59
N LEU A 253 12.96 15.93 -3.49
CA LEU A 253 13.66 15.06 -4.41
C LEU A 253 12.96 14.91 -5.76
N CYS A 254 11.63 14.82 -5.79
CA CYS A 254 10.87 14.56 -7.02
C CYS A 254 10.26 15.83 -7.64
N GLY A 255 10.27 16.97 -6.95
CA GLY A 255 9.70 18.23 -7.44
C GLY A 255 8.17 18.25 -7.52
N LYS A 256 7.49 17.31 -6.85
CA LYS A 256 6.03 17.21 -6.81
C LYS A 256 5.54 17.22 -5.36
N PRO A 257 4.39 17.87 -5.05
CA PRO A 257 3.75 17.73 -3.75
C PRO A 257 3.45 16.26 -3.45
N THR A 258 3.67 15.84 -2.20
CA THR A 258 3.58 14.43 -1.80
C THR A 258 2.30 14.17 -1.02
N LEU A 259 1.60 13.09 -1.33
CA LEU A 259 0.57 12.50 -0.49
C LEU A 259 1.25 11.57 0.52
N MET A 260 1.01 11.77 1.82
CA MET A 260 1.41 10.81 2.84
C MET A 260 0.44 9.63 2.81
N GLU A 261 0.75 8.62 2.02
CA GLU A 261 -0.17 7.52 1.70
C GLU A 261 -0.26 6.49 2.82
N GLU A 262 0.78 6.39 3.69
CA GLU A 262 0.73 5.60 4.90
C GLU A 262 1.50 6.24 6.05
N PHE A 263 0.82 6.39 7.18
CA PHE A 263 1.43 6.66 8.48
C PHE A 263 0.47 6.18 9.58
N GLY A 264 1.00 5.92 10.76
CA GLY A 264 0.20 5.41 11.87
C GLY A 264 1.06 4.67 12.87
N GLY A 265 0.51 3.64 13.50
CA GLY A 265 1.22 2.82 14.46
C GLY A 265 0.39 1.63 14.94
N CYS A 266 1.07 0.68 15.55
CA CYS A 266 0.42 -0.44 16.22
C CYS A 266 -0.02 -0.04 17.62
N THR A 267 -1.20 -0.48 18.05
CA THR A 267 -1.73 -0.21 19.40
C THR A 267 -1.60 -1.43 20.31
N ALA A 268 -1.38 -1.17 21.61
CA ALA A 268 -1.61 -2.13 22.67
C ALA A 268 -3.12 -2.47 22.76
N ALA A 269 -3.45 -3.51 23.51
CA ALA A 269 -4.86 -3.85 23.74
C ALA A 269 -5.63 -2.67 24.35
N PRO A 270 -6.92 -2.49 24.06
CA PRO A 270 -7.70 -1.35 24.54
C PRO A 270 -7.53 -1.09 26.04
N GLY A 271 -7.23 0.15 26.40
CA GLY A 271 -7.00 0.59 27.79
C GLY A 271 -5.68 0.11 28.40
N GLN A 272 -4.78 -0.48 27.65
CA GLN A 272 -3.44 -0.85 28.14
C GLN A 272 -2.42 0.25 27.84
N PRO A 273 -1.38 0.42 28.68
CA PRO A 273 -0.30 1.35 28.42
C PRO A 273 0.55 0.87 27.23
N SER A 274 1.32 1.81 26.67
CA SER A 274 2.31 1.47 25.64
C SER A 274 3.31 0.44 26.13
N GLU A 275 3.65 -0.51 25.26
CA GLU A 275 4.56 -1.60 25.56
C GLU A 275 5.44 -1.96 24.35
N THR A 276 6.47 -2.76 24.57
CA THR A 276 7.28 -3.32 23.48
C THR A 276 7.19 -4.83 23.48
N TRP A 277 6.61 -5.38 22.42
CA TRP A 277 6.59 -6.81 22.20
C TRP A 277 7.92 -7.30 21.65
N SER A 278 8.32 -8.49 22.07
CA SER A 278 9.55 -9.14 21.59
C SER A 278 9.25 -10.58 21.23
N TRP A 279 9.73 -11.00 20.06
CA TRP A 279 9.61 -12.39 19.60
C TRP A 279 10.82 -12.81 18.77
N THR A 280 10.90 -14.06 18.42
CA THR A 280 11.94 -14.56 17.51
C THR A 280 11.29 -14.97 16.19
N SER A 281 11.79 -14.42 15.08
CA SER A 281 11.38 -14.78 13.73
C SER A 281 12.60 -15.21 12.93
N TYR A 282 12.58 -16.42 12.35
CA TYR A 282 13.72 -17.02 11.63
C TYR A 282 15.04 -16.98 12.43
N GLY A 283 14.98 -17.27 13.74
CA GLY A 283 16.14 -17.27 14.64
C GLY A 283 16.70 -15.88 14.97
N LYS A 284 16.04 -14.80 14.57
CA LYS A 284 16.44 -13.43 14.87
C LYS A 284 15.47 -12.77 15.86
N PRO A 285 15.95 -12.05 16.88
CA PRO A 285 15.09 -11.28 17.75
C PRO A 285 14.41 -10.16 16.94
N ARG A 286 13.14 -9.94 17.24
CA ARG A 286 12.31 -8.88 16.70
C ARG A 286 11.64 -8.14 17.85
N THR A 287 11.40 -6.86 17.65
CA THR A 287 10.66 -6.03 18.62
C THR A 287 9.66 -5.18 17.84
N GLN A 288 8.51 -4.93 18.47
CA GLN A 288 7.48 -4.04 17.98
C GLN A 288 6.99 -3.16 19.11
N PHE A 289 7.05 -1.85 18.91
CA PHE A 289 6.41 -0.90 19.80
C PHE A 289 4.91 -0.89 19.57
N MET A 290 4.15 -1.03 20.65
CA MET A 290 2.69 -0.98 20.70
C MET A 290 2.31 0.24 21.53
N ALA A 291 1.72 1.25 20.89
CA ALA A 291 1.32 2.48 21.58
C ALA A 291 0.01 2.27 22.35
N SER A 292 -0.21 2.97 23.45
CA SER A 292 -1.58 3.12 23.96
C SER A 292 -2.43 3.89 22.93
N GLU A 293 -3.75 3.69 22.97
CA GLU A 293 -4.67 4.39 22.07
C GLU A 293 -4.55 5.92 22.23
N GLU A 294 -4.35 6.40 23.45
CA GLU A 294 -4.19 7.83 23.77
C GLU A 294 -2.89 8.40 23.21
N GLU A 295 -1.77 7.66 23.31
CA GLU A 295 -0.49 8.12 22.76
C GLU A 295 -0.53 8.12 21.23
N LEU A 296 -1.14 7.11 20.58
CA LEU A 296 -1.31 7.09 19.15
C LEU A 296 -2.24 8.22 18.66
N ALA A 297 -3.35 8.48 19.35
CA ALA A 297 -4.24 9.60 19.04
C ALA A 297 -3.53 10.96 19.16
N THR A 298 -2.71 11.14 20.21
CA THR A 298 -1.88 12.33 20.38
C THR A 298 -0.89 12.47 19.23
N TYR A 299 -0.17 11.41 18.88
CA TYR A 299 0.77 11.39 17.77
C TYR A 299 0.11 11.80 16.44
N ILE A 300 -1.04 11.20 16.11
CA ILE A 300 -1.78 11.52 14.88
C ILE A 300 -2.20 13.01 14.89
N SER A 301 -2.70 13.51 16.02
CA SER A 301 -3.13 14.90 16.17
C SER A 301 -1.98 15.92 16.00
N GLU A 302 -0.75 15.50 16.29
CA GLU A 302 0.44 16.30 16.09
C GLU A 302 1.01 16.21 14.67
N VAL A 303 0.93 15.05 14.02
CA VAL A 303 1.44 14.82 12.66
C VAL A 303 0.61 15.53 11.61
N LEU A 304 -0.74 15.47 11.70
CA LEU A 304 -1.61 16.00 10.66
C LEU A 304 -1.41 17.50 10.38
N PRO A 305 -1.38 18.40 11.38
CA PRO A 305 -1.09 19.82 11.12
C PRO A 305 0.29 20.04 10.49
N ARG A 306 1.30 19.29 10.91
CA ARG A 306 2.66 19.41 10.37
C ARG A 306 2.75 18.94 8.91
N LEU A 307 1.95 17.93 8.50
CA LEU A 307 1.82 17.54 7.10
C LEU A 307 1.24 18.68 6.24
N VAL A 308 0.23 19.37 6.75
CA VAL A 308 -0.31 20.58 6.08
C VAL A 308 0.76 21.66 5.98
N GLU A 309 1.51 21.93 7.04
CA GLU A 309 2.57 22.95 7.09
C GLU A 309 3.69 22.70 6.07
N VAL A 310 4.05 21.43 5.81
CA VAL A 310 5.08 21.07 4.83
C VAL A 310 4.54 20.96 3.40
N GLY A 311 3.23 21.22 3.17
CA GLY A 311 2.63 21.24 1.85
C GLY A 311 2.28 19.83 1.31
N ALA A 312 2.03 18.86 2.17
CA ALA A 312 1.47 17.58 1.76
C ALA A 312 0.08 17.76 1.12
N THR A 313 -0.25 16.97 0.10
CA THR A 313 -1.56 17.03 -0.56
C THR A 313 -2.66 16.32 0.23
N GLY A 314 -2.28 15.46 1.16
CA GLY A 314 -3.19 14.69 2.00
C GLY A 314 -2.46 13.69 2.87
N ALA A 315 -3.24 12.93 3.65
CA ALA A 315 -2.74 11.89 4.53
C ALA A 315 -3.75 10.73 4.65
N LEU A 316 -3.27 9.50 4.52
CA LEU A 316 -4.03 8.28 4.71
C LEU A 316 -3.47 7.53 5.92
N LEU A 317 -4.35 7.26 6.89
CA LEU A 317 -3.97 6.48 8.07
C LEU A 317 -3.76 5.01 7.72
N TRP A 318 -2.76 4.40 8.29
CA TRP A 318 -2.60 2.96 8.37
C TRP A 318 -3.04 2.50 9.75
N CYS A 319 -4.16 1.84 9.87
CA CYS A 319 -5.18 1.52 8.88
C CYS A 319 -6.56 1.52 9.56
N PHE A 320 -7.64 1.22 8.81
CA PHE A 320 -9.00 1.26 9.31
C PHE A 320 -9.24 0.28 10.46
N ALA A 321 -8.67 -0.91 10.39
CA ALA A 321 -8.89 -1.96 11.39
C ALA A 321 -7.64 -2.79 11.65
N ASP A 322 -7.51 -3.26 12.88
CA ASP A 322 -6.49 -4.19 13.30
C ASP A 322 -6.66 -5.57 12.65
N TYR A 323 -5.64 -6.40 12.81
CA TYR A 323 -5.75 -7.81 12.46
C TYR A 323 -6.66 -8.54 13.44
N VAL A 324 -7.42 -9.49 12.92
CA VAL A 324 -8.10 -10.45 13.78
C VAL A 324 -7.08 -11.42 14.40
N PRO A 325 -7.29 -11.88 15.64
CA PRO A 325 -6.29 -12.70 16.35
C PRO A 325 -5.91 -14.01 15.66
N GLU A 326 -6.75 -14.48 14.74
CA GLU A 326 -6.57 -15.73 14.00
C GLU A 326 -5.64 -15.59 12.78
N LEU A 327 -5.25 -14.38 12.40
CA LEU A 327 -4.33 -14.05 11.31
C LEU A 327 -2.91 -13.83 11.82
#